data_b849ae44e9728b695e4e3f274842a3d7
#
_entry.id   b849ae44e9728b695e4e3f274842a3d7
#
_cell.length_a   1.000
_cell.length_b   1.000
_cell.length_c   1.000
_cell.angle_alpha   90.00
_cell.angle_beta   90.00
_cell.angle_gamma   90.00
#
_symmetry.space_group_name_H-M   'P 1'
#
loop_
_entity.id
_entity.type
_entity.pdbx_description
1 polymer ?
#
loop_
_entity_poly.entity_id
_entity_poly.type
_entity_poly.pdbx_seq_one_letter_code
_entity_poly.pdbx_strand_id
1 'polypeptide(L)'
;TIMLDAGHGGEDPGAVFQGRQEKDDNLKLTLAVGEKLQDNGVDVLYTRTEDVYQTPFEKAQIANEAKPDYFISFHRNSSPDANQYAGAEVLVYDKSGIKYEMAQNILGALGEAGFDELGVKERPGLVVLRRTKMPAILVEAGFLNTEGDNEIFDNNFNMIVDGIANAILGTLDMETVEEEPMYYRVQVGAFRSRENADKLLYELLDQDYPAFLLHDNGLYRVQV
;
A
#
# COMPACT_ATOMS: atom_id res chain seq x y z
N THR A 1 -0.09 -9.78 -0.03
CA THR A 1 -0.13 -9.81 -1.53
C THR A 1 -0.55 -8.46 -2.09
N ILE A 2 0.17 -7.92 -3.08
CA ILE A 2 -0.15 -6.64 -3.75
C ILE A 2 -0.44 -6.90 -5.23
N MET A 3 -1.52 -6.31 -5.75
CA MET A 3 -1.78 -6.25 -7.19
C MET A 3 -1.24 -4.94 -7.74
N LEU A 4 -0.30 -5.02 -8.68
CA LEU A 4 0.18 -3.88 -9.45
C LEU A 4 -0.51 -3.83 -10.81
N ASP A 5 -0.96 -2.65 -11.18
CA ASP A 5 -1.64 -2.39 -12.45
C ASP A 5 -0.83 -1.39 -13.28
N ALA A 6 -0.46 -1.79 -14.48
CA ALA A 6 0.07 -0.87 -15.48
C ALA A 6 -1.09 -0.26 -16.28
N GLY A 7 -1.32 1.04 -16.12
CA GLY A 7 -2.36 1.78 -16.83
C GLY A 7 -2.26 1.60 -18.34
N HIS A 8 -3.40 1.64 -19.06
CA HIS A 8 -3.50 1.48 -20.51
C HIS A 8 -2.95 0.12 -21.01
N GLY A 9 -2.62 0.01 -22.32
CA GLY A 9 -2.03 -1.18 -22.92
C GLY A 9 -2.65 -1.53 -24.28
N GLY A 10 -1.91 -2.25 -25.12
CA GLY A 10 -2.35 -2.67 -26.45
C GLY A 10 -2.74 -1.50 -27.33
N GLU A 11 -3.99 -1.48 -27.79
CA GLU A 11 -4.54 -0.42 -28.63
C GLU A 11 -4.83 0.91 -27.89
N ASP A 12 -4.81 0.91 -26.56
CA ASP A 12 -4.92 2.13 -25.75
C ASP A 12 -3.53 2.62 -25.34
N PRO A 13 -2.96 3.62 -26.02
CA PRO A 13 -1.64 4.13 -25.69
C PRO A 13 -1.61 5.00 -24.41
N GLY A 14 -2.79 5.40 -23.88
CA GLY A 14 -2.87 6.50 -22.93
C GLY A 14 -2.47 7.83 -23.56
N ALA A 15 -1.87 8.73 -22.78
CA ALA A 15 -1.29 9.95 -23.31
C ALA A 15 -0.15 9.64 -24.30
N VAL A 16 -0.02 10.51 -25.32
CA VAL A 16 1.06 10.40 -26.34
C VAL A 16 1.72 11.77 -26.52
N PHE A 17 3.03 11.82 -26.40
CA PHE A 17 3.80 13.04 -26.61
C PHE A 17 5.14 12.73 -27.31
N GLN A 18 5.41 13.34 -28.45
CA GLN A 18 6.63 13.17 -29.25
C GLN A 18 6.99 11.69 -29.52
N GLY A 19 5.98 10.84 -29.72
CA GLY A 19 6.14 9.40 -29.95
C GLY A 19 6.26 8.54 -28.68
N ARG A 20 6.39 9.14 -27.50
CA ARG A 20 6.33 8.44 -26.21
C ARG A 20 4.88 8.10 -25.90
N GLN A 21 4.62 6.89 -25.43
CA GLN A 21 3.30 6.42 -25.05
C GLN A 21 3.25 6.11 -23.56
N GLU A 22 2.19 6.55 -22.90
CA GLU A 22 1.99 6.35 -21.47
C GLU A 22 2.00 4.87 -21.06
N LYS A 23 1.37 4.01 -21.88
CA LYS A 23 1.30 2.56 -21.61
C LYS A 23 2.67 1.90 -21.44
N ASP A 24 3.69 2.40 -22.15
CA ASP A 24 5.04 1.83 -22.13
C ASP A 24 5.76 2.25 -20.84
N ASP A 25 5.67 3.51 -20.46
CA ASP A 25 6.20 4.01 -19.18
C ASP A 25 5.54 3.34 -17.99
N ASN A 26 4.22 3.19 -18.03
CA ASN A 26 3.44 2.54 -16.98
C ASN A 26 3.87 1.08 -16.82
N LEU A 27 4.01 0.33 -17.91
CA LEU A 27 4.45 -1.05 -17.84
C LEU A 27 5.88 -1.17 -17.27
N LYS A 28 6.80 -0.32 -17.76
CA LYS A 28 8.19 -0.29 -17.30
C LYS A 28 8.26 -0.02 -15.80
N LEU A 29 7.53 0.98 -15.32
CA LEU A 29 7.50 1.35 -13.90
C LEU A 29 6.89 0.23 -13.05
N THR A 30 5.75 -0.30 -13.48
CA THR A 30 5.03 -1.37 -12.78
C THR A 30 5.90 -2.60 -12.56
N LEU A 31 6.58 -3.06 -13.62
CA LEU A 31 7.43 -4.25 -13.53
C LEU A 31 8.65 -4.01 -12.63
N ALA A 32 9.30 -2.85 -12.74
CA ALA A 32 10.46 -2.53 -11.93
C ALA A 32 10.11 -2.39 -10.42
N VAL A 33 8.99 -1.73 -10.09
CA VAL A 33 8.51 -1.65 -8.70
C VAL A 33 8.14 -3.05 -8.19
N GLY A 34 7.49 -3.86 -9.03
CA GLY A 34 7.11 -5.22 -8.65
C GLY A 34 8.30 -6.13 -8.38
N GLU A 35 9.34 -6.08 -9.21
CA GLU A 35 10.60 -6.79 -8.98
C GLU A 35 11.21 -6.40 -7.63
N LYS A 36 11.28 -5.09 -7.35
CA LYS A 36 11.82 -4.59 -6.08
C LYS A 36 11.01 -5.04 -4.86
N LEU A 37 9.69 -5.08 -4.95
CA LEU A 37 8.81 -5.59 -3.89
C LEU A 37 9.00 -7.10 -3.70
N GLN A 38 9.12 -7.88 -4.78
CA GLN A 38 9.36 -9.32 -4.73
C GLN A 38 10.72 -9.65 -4.10
N ASP A 39 11.77 -8.88 -4.41
CA ASP A 39 13.10 -9.01 -3.79
C ASP A 39 13.06 -8.77 -2.28
N ASN A 40 12.06 -8.03 -1.79
CA ASN A 40 11.80 -7.80 -0.36
C ASN A 40 10.73 -8.74 0.23
N GLY A 41 10.39 -9.82 -0.45
CA GLY A 41 9.53 -10.89 0.07
C GLY A 41 8.03 -10.62 -0.04
N VAL A 42 7.61 -9.60 -0.81
CA VAL A 42 6.20 -9.32 -1.05
C VAL A 42 5.67 -10.16 -2.21
N ASP A 43 4.54 -10.82 -2.03
CA ASP A 43 3.82 -11.47 -3.11
C ASP A 43 3.19 -10.43 -4.03
N VAL A 44 3.63 -10.38 -5.30
CA VAL A 44 3.15 -9.41 -6.29
C VAL A 44 2.39 -10.11 -7.41
N LEU A 45 1.19 -9.61 -7.68
CA LEU A 45 0.37 -9.95 -8.83
C LEU A 45 0.30 -8.76 -9.78
N TYR A 46 0.03 -9.03 -11.05
CA TYR A 46 -0.05 -8.00 -12.08
C TYR A 46 -1.36 -8.11 -12.85
N THR A 47 -1.95 -6.98 -13.24
CA THR A 47 -3.06 -6.97 -14.19
C THR A 47 -2.58 -7.35 -15.60
N ARG A 48 -1.38 -6.87 -15.97
CA ARG A 48 -0.66 -7.21 -17.19
C ARG A 48 0.85 -7.16 -17.00
N THR A 49 1.57 -7.99 -17.72
CA THR A 49 3.05 -7.99 -17.82
C THR A 49 3.53 -7.78 -19.24
N GLU A 50 2.61 -7.63 -20.18
CA GLU A 50 2.84 -7.45 -21.60
C GLU A 50 2.01 -6.26 -22.13
N ASP A 51 2.27 -5.86 -23.39
CA ASP A 51 1.51 -4.79 -24.04
C ASP A 51 0.17 -5.30 -24.56
N VAL A 52 -0.77 -5.53 -23.66
CA VAL A 52 -2.14 -6.00 -23.94
C VAL A 52 -3.16 -5.00 -23.42
N TYR A 53 -4.28 -4.88 -24.13
CA TYR A 53 -5.39 -4.01 -23.74
C TYR A 53 -6.26 -4.70 -22.70
N GLN A 54 -6.61 -3.93 -21.67
CA GLN A 54 -7.61 -4.29 -20.64
C GLN A 54 -8.39 -3.02 -20.30
N THR A 55 -9.69 -3.12 -20.29
CA THR A 55 -10.53 -2.01 -19.81
C THR A 55 -10.32 -1.77 -18.30
N PRO A 56 -10.54 -0.55 -17.79
CA PRO A 56 -10.49 -0.30 -16.35
C PRO A 56 -11.43 -1.21 -15.52
N PHE A 57 -12.53 -1.66 -16.11
CA PHE A 57 -13.43 -2.61 -15.48
C PHE A 57 -12.82 -4.00 -15.34
N GLU A 58 -12.21 -4.52 -16.43
CA GLU A 58 -11.51 -5.81 -16.43
C GLU A 58 -10.35 -5.82 -15.43
N LYS A 59 -9.56 -4.73 -15.35
CA LYS A 59 -8.49 -4.57 -14.36
C LYS A 59 -9.03 -4.68 -12.94
N ALA A 60 -10.12 -3.99 -12.62
CA ALA A 60 -10.77 -4.09 -11.32
C ALA A 60 -11.35 -5.49 -11.05
N GLN A 61 -11.85 -6.17 -12.08
CA GLN A 61 -12.37 -7.55 -11.97
C GLN A 61 -11.24 -8.53 -11.67
N ILE A 62 -10.11 -8.46 -12.39
CA ILE A 62 -8.91 -9.28 -12.15
C ILE A 62 -8.46 -9.13 -10.68
N ALA A 63 -8.38 -7.89 -10.19
CA ALA A 63 -8.01 -7.63 -8.81
C ALA A 63 -9.02 -8.23 -7.81
N ASN A 64 -10.32 -8.08 -8.07
CA ASN A 64 -11.35 -8.59 -7.17
C ASN A 64 -11.41 -10.13 -7.14
N GLU A 65 -11.08 -10.81 -8.25
CA GLU A 65 -11.00 -12.27 -8.34
C GLU A 65 -9.75 -12.81 -7.62
N ALA A 66 -8.61 -12.13 -7.76
CA ALA A 66 -7.35 -12.49 -7.13
C ALA A 66 -7.31 -12.18 -5.62
N LYS A 67 -8.11 -11.21 -5.14
CA LYS A 67 -8.24 -10.78 -3.74
C LYS A 67 -6.90 -10.42 -3.08
N PRO A 68 -6.09 -9.54 -3.67
CA PRO A 68 -4.90 -9.02 -3.02
C PRO A 68 -5.28 -8.12 -1.83
N ASP A 69 -4.33 -7.84 -0.97
CA ASP A 69 -4.51 -6.93 0.16
C ASP A 69 -4.58 -5.47 -0.31
N TYR A 70 -3.82 -5.13 -1.37
CA TYR A 70 -3.75 -3.78 -1.95
C TYR A 70 -3.77 -3.84 -3.47
N PHE A 71 -4.28 -2.76 -4.08
CA PHE A 71 -4.25 -2.50 -5.51
C PHE A 71 -3.56 -1.17 -5.80
N ILE A 72 -2.51 -1.17 -6.61
CA ILE A 72 -1.74 0.02 -6.96
C ILE A 72 -1.64 0.13 -8.47
N SER A 73 -2.22 1.19 -9.05
CA SER A 73 -2.18 1.47 -10.47
C SER A 73 -1.16 2.56 -10.79
N PHE A 74 -0.34 2.36 -11.81
CA PHE A 74 0.66 3.32 -12.27
C PHE A 74 0.26 3.96 -13.59
N HIS A 75 0.35 5.27 -13.64
CA HIS A 75 0.01 6.15 -14.75
C HIS A 75 1.01 7.31 -14.89
N ARG A 76 0.96 7.98 -16.01
CA ARG A 76 1.59 9.26 -16.30
C ARG A 76 0.51 10.25 -16.71
N ASN A 77 0.39 11.35 -15.97
CA ASN A 77 -0.60 12.38 -16.22
C ASN A 77 -0.40 13.08 -17.59
N SER A 78 -1.39 13.82 -18.03
CA SER A 78 -1.26 14.70 -19.19
C SER A 78 -2.11 15.96 -19.04
N SER A 79 -1.62 17.07 -19.57
CA SER A 79 -2.32 18.36 -19.64
C SER A 79 -2.85 18.63 -21.06
N PRO A 80 -3.85 19.53 -21.20
CA PRO A 80 -4.35 19.89 -22.54
C PRO A 80 -3.28 20.41 -23.47
N ASP A 81 -2.35 21.23 -22.95
CA ASP A 81 -1.23 21.76 -23.70
C ASP A 81 0.10 21.19 -23.17
N ALA A 82 1.06 20.98 -24.06
CA ALA A 82 2.40 20.52 -23.69
C ALA A 82 3.07 21.53 -22.72
N ASN A 83 3.78 21.00 -21.70
CA ASN A 83 4.49 21.78 -20.69
C ASN A 83 3.61 22.76 -19.86
N GLN A 84 2.29 22.52 -19.84
CA GLN A 84 1.36 23.36 -19.09
C GLN A 84 1.39 23.08 -17.58
N TYR A 85 1.44 21.83 -17.22
CA TYR A 85 1.53 21.36 -15.83
C TYR A 85 2.68 20.38 -15.67
N ALA A 86 3.23 20.31 -14.47
CA ALA A 86 4.30 19.40 -14.08
C ALA A 86 4.04 18.85 -12.67
N GLY A 87 4.68 17.74 -12.33
CA GLY A 87 4.68 17.16 -11.00
C GLY A 87 3.88 15.85 -10.90
N ALA A 88 4.00 15.21 -9.74
CA ALA A 88 3.34 13.96 -9.44
C ALA A 88 2.13 14.15 -8.53
N GLU A 89 1.14 13.29 -8.66
CA GLU A 89 -0.01 13.21 -7.75
C GLU A 89 -0.39 11.75 -7.49
N VAL A 90 -1.06 11.50 -6.37
CA VAL A 90 -1.59 10.18 -6.08
C VAL A 90 -3.09 10.30 -5.85
N LEU A 91 -3.85 9.43 -6.49
CA LEU A 91 -5.31 9.46 -6.50
C LEU A 91 -5.86 8.32 -5.64
N VAL A 92 -6.86 8.65 -4.83
CA VAL A 92 -7.55 7.71 -3.93
C VAL A 92 -9.06 7.85 -4.10
N TYR A 93 -9.82 6.81 -3.70
CA TYR A 93 -11.28 6.92 -3.65
C TYR A 93 -11.72 7.96 -2.62
N ASP A 94 -11.15 7.87 -1.42
CA ASP A 94 -11.33 8.82 -0.31
C ASP A 94 -10.03 8.90 0.51
N LYS A 95 -9.85 9.97 1.28
CA LYS A 95 -8.67 10.21 2.12
C LYS A 95 -8.81 9.56 3.49
N SER A 96 -8.87 8.22 3.52
CA SER A 96 -9.02 7.48 4.77
C SER A 96 -8.18 6.21 4.82
N GLY A 97 -7.77 5.83 6.04
CA GLY A 97 -7.08 4.58 6.32
C GLY A 97 -5.71 4.44 5.66
N ILE A 98 -5.19 3.22 5.68
CA ILE A 98 -3.84 2.88 5.22
C ILE A 98 -3.55 3.28 3.76
N LYS A 99 -4.54 3.24 2.87
CA LYS A 99 -4.36 3.66 1.48
C LYS A 99 -4.00 5.13 1.34
N TYR A 100 -4.52 6.00 2.24
CA TYR A 100 -4.20 7.41 2.22
C TYR A 100 -2.78 7.66 2.73
N GLU A 101 -2.37 6.95 3.76
CA GLU A 101 -1.01 6.99 4.29
C GLU A 101 0.00 6.49 3.26
N MET A 102 -0.25 5.34 2.64
CA MET A 102 0.57 4.81 1.55
C MET A 102 0.67 5.81 0.38
N ALA A 103 -0.44 6.46 0.02
CA ALA A 103 -0.47 7.46 -1.03
C ALA A 103 0.39 8.69 -0.69
N GLN A 104 0.40 9.13 0.58
CA GLN A 104 1.25 10.23 1.04
C GLN A 104 2.74 9.84 1.01
N ASN A 105 3.08 8.64 1.46
CA ASN A 105 4.45 8.14 1.47
C ASN A 105 5.00 8.00 0.04
N ILE A 106 4.20 7.47 -0.89
CA ILE A 106 4.58 7.38 -2.32
C ILE A 106 4.76 8.77 -2.93
N LEU A 107 3.86 9.71 -2.63
CA LEU A 107 3.97 11.07 -3.14
C LEU A 107 5.25 11.75 -2.66
N GLY A 108 5.58 11.63 -1.37
CA GLY A 108 6.83 12.15 -0.81
C GLY A 108 8.07 11.55 -1.49
N ALA A 109 8.06 10.23 -1.75
CA ALA A 109 9.16 9.57 -2.47
C ALA A 109 9.30 10.07 -3.93
N LEU A 110 8.20 10.39 -4.60
CA LEU A 110 8.23 11.02 -5.93
C LEU A 110 8.77 12.45 -5.85
N GLY A 111 8.45 13.20 -4.78
CA GLY A 111 9.03 14.51 -4.50
C GLY A 111 10.55 14.45 -4.29
N GLU A 112 11.04 13.47 -3.52
CA GLU A 112 12.48 13.22 -3.34
C GLU A 112 13.18 12.86 -4.65
N ALA A 113 12.47 12.18 -5.57
CA ALA A 113 12.99 11.86 -6.89
C ALA A 113 13.02 13.07 -7.85
N GLY A 114 12.45 14.23 -7.45
CA GLY A 114 12.55 15.49 -8.16
C GLY A 114 11.23 16.01 -8.76
N PHE A 115 10.11 15.30 -8.61
CA PHE A 115 8.81 15.80 -9.06
C PHE A 115 8.24 16.86 -8.10
N ASP A 116 7.54 17.85 -8.62
CA ASP A 116 6.69 18.71 -7.79
C ASP A 116 5.54 17.87 -7.21
N GLU A 117 5.28 17.98 -5.90
CA GLU A 117 4.19 17.28 -5.23
C GLU A 117 2.87 18.02 -5.41
N LEU A 118 1.97 17.48 -6.24
CA LEU A 118 0.64 18.07 -6.48
C LEU A 118 -0.42 17.60 -5.48
N GLY A 119 -0.04 16.72 -4.55
CA GLY A 119 -0.88 16.26 -3.46
C GLY A 119 -1.60 14.94 -3.73
N VAL A 120 -2.18 14.39 -2.66
CA VAL A 120 -3.11 13.25 -2.76
C VAL A 120 -4.51 13.81 -3.01
N LYS A 121 -5.21 13.29 -4.03
CA LYS A 121 -6.53 13.80 -4.46
C LYS A 121 -7.58 12.71 -4.48
N GLU A 122 -8.80 13.06 -4.09
CA GLU A 122 -9.94 12.14 -4.20
C GLU A 122 -10.46 12.09 -5.64
N ARG A 123 -10.64 10.89 -6.15
CA ARG A 123 -11.18 10.60 -7.49
C ARG A 123 -12.17 9.42 -7.46
N PRO A 124 -13.31 9.55 -6.75
CA PRO A 124 -14.29 8.45 -6.61
C PRO A 124 -14.94 8.06 -7.94
N GLY A 125 -14.75 8.85 -9.00
CA GLY A 125 -15.23 8.54 -10.34
C GLY A 125 -14.38 7.50 -11.09
N LEU A 126 -13.10 7.33 -10.73
CA LEU A 126 -12.21 6.39 -11.41
C LEU A 126 -12.63 4.94 -11.16
N VAL A 127 -12.76 4.17 -12.23
CA VAL A 127 -13.30 2.80 -12.18
C VAL A 127 -12.42 1.91 -11.31
N VAL A 128 -11.11 1.95 -11.48
CA VAL A 128 -10.17 1.10 -10.72
C VAL A 128 -10.14 1.44 -9.22
N LEU A 129 -10.45 2.67 -8.82
CA LEU A 129 -10.54 3.06 -7.42
C LEU A 129 -11.92 2.73 -6.81
N ARG A 130 -12.98 2.81 -7.63
CA ARG A 130 -14.37 2.62 -7.19
C ARG A 130 -14.81 1.16 -7.18
N ARG A 131 -14.30 0.34 -8.11
CA ARG A 131 -14.77 -1.02 -8.36
C ARG A 131 -13.91 -2.09 -7.72
N THR A 132 -12.69 -1.78 -7.33
CA THR A 132 -11.84 -2.66 -6.51
C THR A 132 -12.41 -2.75 -5.09
N LYS A 133 -12.28 -3.93 -4.46
CA LYS A 133 -12.83 -4.24 -3.14
C LYS A 133 -11.80 -4.12 -2.01
N MET A 134 -10.55 -3.95 -2.35
CA MET A 134 -9.43 -3.74 -1.45
C MET A 134 -8.99 -2.26 -1.46
N PRO A 135 -8.17 -1.80 -0.49
CA PRO A 135 -7.52 -0.50 -0.56
C PRO A 135 -6.83 -0.30 -1.90
N ALA A 136 -7.17 0.79 -2.61
CA ALA A 136 -6.70 1.07 -3.96
C ALA A 136 -6.18 2.49 -4.08
N ILE A 137 -5.04 2.64 -4.77
CA ILE A 137 -4.42 3.91 -5.12
C ILE A 137 -4.03 3.93 -6.61
N LEU A 138 -3.97 5.13 -7.18
CA LEU A 138 -3.46 5.35 -8.52
C LEU A 138 -2.39 6.43 -8.45
N VAL A 139 -1.22 6.11 -8.96
CA VAL A 139 -0.02 6.96 -8.95
C VAL A 139 0.14 7.60 -10.32
N GLU A 140 0.18 8.92 -10.39
CA GLU A 140 0.53 9.71 -11.57
C GLU A 140 1.97 10.18 -11.43
N ALA A 141 2.91 9.46 -12.05
CA ALA A 141 4.35 9.71 -11.93
C ALA A 141 4.81 10.79 -12.92
N GLY A 142 4.33 12.02 -12.74
CA GLY A 142 4.61 13.16 -13.59
C GLY A 142 3.75 13.23 -14.85
N PHE A 143 3.83 14.36 -15.58
CA PHE A 143 3.09 14.58 -16.82
C PHE A 143 3.90 14.10 -18.01
N LEU A 144 3.33 13.18 -18.80
CA LEU A 144 3.97 12.62 -19.98
C LEU A 144 4.23 13.67 -21.08
N ASN A 145 3.38 14.70 -21.16
CA ASN A 145 3.54 15.79 -22.10
C ASN A 145 4.28 17.01 -21.55
N THR A 146 5.09 16.81 -20.49
CA THR A 146 5.98 17.82 -19.92
C THR A 146 7.42 17.33 -19.98
N GLU A 147 8.27 18.08 -20.68
CA GLU A 147 9.67 17.71 -20.93
C GLU A 147 10.46 17.53 -19.64
N GLY A 148 10.30 18.44 -18.67
CA GLY A 148 10.97 18.35 -17.36
C GLY A 148 10.59 17.10 -16.59
N ASP A 149 9.31 16.72 -16.57
CA ASP A 149 8.86 15.48 -15.91
C ASP A 149 9.39 14.22 -16.63
N ASN A 150 9.53 14.27 -17.95
CA ASN A 150 10.16 13.17 -18.70
C ASN A 150 11.64 13.06 -18.40
N GLU A 151 12.37 14.18 -18.26
CA GLU A 151 13.77 14.19 -17.85
C GLU A 151 13.95 13.59 -16.44
N ILE A 152 13.09 13.95 -15.49
CA ILE A 152 13.08 13.36 -14.13
C ILE A 152 12.81 11.86 -14.21
N PHE A 153 11.76 11.46 -14.93
CA PHE A 153 11.39 10.05 -15.05
C PHE A 153 12.52 9.20 -15.63
N ASP A 154 13.21 9.69 -16.67
CA ASP A 154 14.27 8.95 -17.35
C ASP A 154 15.57 8.95 -16.56
N ASN A 155 15.99 10.10 -16.03
CA ASN A 155 17.28 10.25 -15.34
C ASN A 155 17.26 9.66 -13.92
N ASN A 156 16.11 9.74 -13.23
CA ASN A 156 15.94 9.31 -11.85
C ASN A 156 15.10 8.03 -11.70
N PHE A 157 14.95 7.25 -12.79
CA PHE A 157 14.06 6.09 -12.82
C PHE A 157 14.30 5.11 -11.67
N ASN A 158 15.54 4.76 -11.36
CA ASN A 158 15.84 3.85 -10.26
C ASN A 158 15.49 4.47 -8.89
N MET A 159 15.68 5.77 -8.72
CA MET A 159 15.28 6.48 -7.49
C MET A 159 13.76 6.48 -7.32
N ILE A 160 13.01 6.66 -8.42
CA ILE A 160 11.54 6.58 -8.44
C ILE A 160 11.09 5.17 -8.04
N VAL A 161 11.68 4.12 -8.63
CA VAL A 161 11.36 2.73 -8.33
C VAL A 161 11.65 2.39 -6.87
N ASP A 162 12.87 2.69 -6.40
CA ASP A 162 13.29 2.43 -5.02
C ASP A 162 12.44 3.23 -4.02
N GLY A 163 12.16 4.48 -4.31
CA GLY A 163 11.34 5.35 -3.48
C GLY A 163 9.91 4.83 -3.33
N ILE A 164 9.26 4.48 -4.43
CA ILE A 164 7.91 3.91 -4.41
C ILE A 164 7.88 2.57 -3.66
N ALA A 165 8.82 1.66 -3.95
CA ALA A 165 8.88 0.37 -3.28
C ALA A 165 9.11 0.52 -1.77
N ASN A 166 10.04 1.37 -1.35
CA ASN A 166 10.31 1.64 0.06
C ASN A 166 9.13 2.31 0.77
N ALA A 167 8.41 3.22 0.11
CA ALA A 167 7.20 3.84 0.64
C ALA A 167 6.08 2.80 0.89
N ILE A 168 5.91 1.86 -0.03
CA ILE A 168 4.98 0.73 0.11
C ILE A 168 5.41 -0.16 1.28
N LEU A 169 6.67 -0.62 1.29
CA LEU A 169 7.21 -1.49 2.34
C LEU A 169 7.11 -0.84 3.72
N GLY A 170 7.52 0.42 3.85
CA GLY A 170 7.44 1.15 5.11
C GLY A 170 6.01 1.30 5.63
N THR A 171 5.02 1.45 4.73
CA THR A 171 3.61 1.49 5.13
C THR A 171 3.12 0.12 5.61
N LEU A 172 3.54 -0.97 4.94
CA LEU A 172 3.18 -2.33 5.35
C LEU A 172 3.83 -2.72 6.68
N ASP A 173 5.09 -2.33 6.91
CA ASP A 173 5.78 -2.58 8.18
C ASP A 173 5.12 -1.81 9.33
N MET A 174 4.59 -0.61 9.09
CA MET A 174 3.80 0.14 10.07
C MET A 174 2.46 -0.54 10.38
N GLU A 175 1.82 -1.17 9.39
CA GLU A 175 0.59 -1.93 9.60
C GLU A 175 0.84 -3.22 10.42
N THR A 176 2.03 -3.84 10.25
CA THR A 176 2.44 -5.01 11.06
C THR A 176 2.92 -4.61 12.46
N VAL A 177 3.29 -3.35 12.65
CA VAL A 177 3.62 -2.71 13.94
C VAL A 177 2.39 -1.99 14.55
N GLU A 178 1.17 -2.38 14.26
CA GLU A 178 0.19 -2.36 15.34
C GLU A 178 0.75 -3.35 16.38
N GLU A 179 1.56 -2.80 17.29
CA GLU A 179 1.97 -3.49 18.50
C GLU A 179 0.71 -4.12 19.07
N GLU A 180 0.58 -5.44 18.94
CA GLU A 180 -0.22 -6.18 19.91
C GLU A 180 0.25 -5.57 21.24
N PRO A 181 -0.61 -4.91 22.01
CA PRO A 181 -0.18 -4.28 23.22
C PRO A 181 0.58 -5.34 24.01
N MET A 182 1.87 -5.11 24.20
CA MET A 182 2.76 -6.07 24.84
C MET A 182 2.34 -6.08 26.31
N TYR A 183 1.32 -6.88 26.60
CA TYR A 183 0.84 -7.08 27.96
C TYR A 183 1.92 -7.85 28.70
N TYR A 184 2.62 -7.17 29.57
CA TYR A 184 3.43 -7.81 30.59
C TYR A 184 2.48 -8.50 31.56
N ARG A 185 2.38 -9.82 31.49
CA ARG A 185 1.62 -10.61 32.44
C ARG A 185 2.49 -10.87 33.64
N VAL A 186 2.08 -10.36 34.79
CA VAL A 186 2.77 -10.61 36.05
C VAL A 186 2.14 -11.82 36.71
N GLN A 187 2.87 -12.92 36.82
CA GLN A 187 2.40 -14.07 37.58
C GLN A 187 2.57 -13.78 39.08
N VAL A 188 1.45 -13.63 39.77
CA VAL A 188 1.42 -13.34 41.21
C VAL A 188 1.30 -14.57 42.10
N GLY A 189 0.93 -15.73 41.53
CA GLY A 189 0.87 -16.99 42.26
C GLY A 189 0.79 -18.21 41.32
N ALA A 190 1.26 -19.37 41.87
CA ALA A 190 1.12 -20.66 41.21
C ALA A 190 0.78 -21.73 42.28
N PHE A 191 -0.34 -22.42 42.08
CA PHE A 191 -0.90 -23.33 43.09
C PHE A 191 -1.23 -24.69 42.45
N ARG A 192 -1.07 -25.76 43.23
CA ARG A 192 -1.56 -27.11 42.84
C ARG A 192 -3.06 -27.24 43.16
N SER A 193 -3.56 -26.50 44.14
CA SER A 193 -4.97 -26.48 44.53
C SER A 193 -5.68 -25.29 43.82
N ARG A 194 -6.75 -25.62 43.12
CA ARG A 194 -7.61 -24.63 42.49
C ARG A 194 -8.22 -23.69 43.54
N GLU A 195 -8.66 -24.20 44.67
CA GLU A 195 -9.23 -23.41 45.76
C GLU A 195 -8.27 -22.31 46.25
N ASN A 196 -6.98 -22.61 46.36
CA ASN A 196 -5.99 -21.62 46.83
C ASN A 196 -5.70 -20.59 45.74
N ALA A 197 -5.77 -20.97 44.45
CA ALA A 197 -5.65 -20.03 43.35
C ALA A 197 -6.86 -19.12 43.23
N ASP A 198 -8.06 -19.66 43.41
CA ASP A 198 -9.32 -18.89 43.39
C ASP A 198 -9.34 -17.85 44.51
N LYS A 199 -8.83 -18.14 45.72
CA LYS A 199 -8.72 -17.18 46.81
C LYS A 199 -7.88 -15.95 46.42
N LEU A 200 -6.69 -16.18 45.84
CA LEU A 200 -5.83 -15.08 45.43
C LEU A 200 -6.46 -14.33 44.22
N LEU A 201 -7.11 -15.04 43.32
CA LEU A 201 -7.79 -14.43 42.18
C LEU A 201 -8.87 -13.45 42.62
N TYR A 202 -9.76 -13.90 43.53
CA TYR A 202 -10.85 -13.05 44.04
C TYR A 202 -10.33 -11.88 44.91
N GLU A 203 -9.26 -12.09 45.68
CA GLU A 203 -8.62 -11.01 46.43
C GLU A 203 -8.08 -9.91 45.52
N LEU A 204 -7.52 -10.27 44.36
CA LEU A 204 -7.02 -9.32 43.37
C LEU A 204 -8.16 -8.61 42.63
N LEU A 205 -9.22 -9.35 42.25
CA LEU A 205 -10.40 -8.79 41.61
C LEU A 205 -11.15 -7.81 42.51
N ASP A 206 -11.23 -8.08 43.80
CA ASP A 206 -11.82 -7.17 44.82
C ASP A 206 -11.00 -5.86 44.99
N GLN A 207 -9.73 -5.87 44.55
CA GLN A 207 -8.87 -4.69 44.54
C GLN A 207 -8.76 -4.03 43.14
N ASP A 208 -9.70 -4.34 42.24
CA ASP A 208 -9.78 -3.82 40.88
C ASP A 208 -8.57 -4.16 39.99
N TYR A 209 -7.77 -5.21 40.31
CA TYR A 209 -6.76 -5.72 39.40
C TYR A 209 -7.41 -6.61 38.32
N PRO A 210 -7.01 -6.51 37.02
CA PRO A 210 -7.52 -7.35 35.96
C PRO A 210 -6.92 -8.76 36.03
N ALA A 211 -7.17 -9.47 37.15
CA ALA A 211 -6.59 -10.77 37.41
C ALA A 211 -7.36 -11.90 36.72
N PHE A 212 -6.65 -12.94 36.29
CA PHE A 212 -7.21 -14.12 35.67
C PHE A 212 -6.42 -15.39 36.03
N LEU A 213 -7.06 -16.56 35.85
CA LEU A 213 -6.51 -17.86 36.17
C LEU A 213 -6.15 -18.65 34.90
N LEU A 214 -4.92 -19.16 34.86
CA LEU A 214 -4.48 -20.14 33.85
C LEU A 214 -4.21 -21.48 34.53
N HIS A 215 -4.56 -22.59 33.84
CA HIS A 215 -4.19 -23.93 34.26
C HIS A 215 -3.25 -24.55 33.24
N ASP A 216 -2.00 -24.74 33.64
CA ASP A 216 -0.97 -25.30 32.77
C ASP A 216 0.00 -26.17 33.60
N ASN A 217 0.42 -27.31 33.01
CA ASN A 217 1.37 -28.25 33.65
C ASN A 217 1.00 -28.65 35.09
N GLY A 218 -0.33 -28.81 35.36
CA GLY A 218 -0.82 -29.22 36.69
C GLY A 218 -0.77 -28.14 37.75
N LEU A 219 -0.55 -26.89 37.36
CA LEU A 219 -0.55 -25.73 38.22
C LEU A 219 -1.63 -24.72 37.79
N TYR A 220 -2.31 -24.16 38.77
CA TYR A 220 -3.19 -22.98 38.63
C TYR A 220 -2.37 -21.71 38.86
N ARG A 221 -2.21 -20.91 37.80
CA ARG A 221 -1.41 -19.67 37.84
C ARG A 221 -2.33 -18.46 37.82
N VAL A 222 -2.19 -17.60 38.83
CA VAL A 222 -2.89 -16.33 38.89
C VAL A 222 -1.99 -15.27 38.26
N GLN A 223 -2.51 -14.54 37.28
CA GLN A 223 -1.81 -13.49 36.56
C GLN A 223 -2.63 -12.20 36.57
N VAL A 224 -1.91 -11.07 36.45
CA VAL A 224 -2.48 -9.71 36.32
C VAL A 224 -1.92 -9.07 35.07
#